data_4a4ca05056c3b46bc99cbb986115e6ae
#
_entry.id   4a4ca05056c3b46bc99cbb986115e6ae
#
_cell.length_a   1.000
_cell.length_b   1.000
_cell.length_c   1.000
_cell.angle_alpha   90.00
_cell.angle_beta   90.00
_cell.angle_gamma   90.00
#
_symmetry.space_group_name_H-M   'P 1'
#
loop_
_entity.id
_entity.type
_entity.pdbx_description
1 polymer ?
#
loop_
_entity_poly.entity_id
_entity_poly.type
_entity_poly.pdbx_seq_one_letter_code
_entity_poly.pdbx_strand_id
1 'polypeptide(L)'
;MLILKSIFGKVIFALKGFQHFLFLKNNKMEVKVDNEKIMADWILCTNSKYYAGPHSITNDTNIFENRIVAYIFKDLTRIKLLYYVWLILTKGDLTPAKSVIKKELNRLTINGVNNKVLSQVDGENCGYVNSLEIQKTDRFINLLVP
;
A
#
# COMPACT_ATOMS: atom_id res chain seq x y z
N MET A 1 -27.71 6.11 17.58
CA MET A 1 -26.37 5.97 18.20
C MET A 1 -25.32 5.31 17.31
N LEU A 2 -25.67 4.35 16.44
CA LEU A 2 -24.75 3.70 15.49
C LEU A 2 -24.21 4.63 14.38
N ILE A 3 -25.03 5.52 13.84
CA ILE A 3 -24.66 6.44 12.75
C ILE A 3 -23.61 7.46 13.21
N LEU A 4 -23.71 7.97 14.43
CA LEU A 4 -22.71 8.89 14.98
C LEU A 4 -21.33 8.24 15.13
N LYS A 5 -21.25 6.98 15.60
CA LYS A 5 -20.00 6.23 15.70
C LYS A 5 -19.32 6.02 14.34
N SER A 6 -20.11 5.77 13.29
CA SER A 6 -19.58 5.61 11.93
C SER A 6 -19.02 6.92 11.37
N ILE A 7 -19.68 8.05 11.62
CA ILE A 7 -19.21 9.37 11.18
C ILE A 7 -17.95 9.79 11.95
N PHE A 8 -17.91 9.60 13.28
CA PHE A 8 -16.75 9.88 14.10
C PHE A 8 -15.53 9.06 13.67
N GLY A 9 -15.70 7.77 13.38
CA GLY A 9 -14.61 6.91 12.89
C GLY A 9 -14.01 7.43 11.58
N LYS A 10 -14.86 7.82 10.62
CA LYS A 10 -14.41 8.37 9.33
C LYS A 10 -13.68 9.71 9.49
N VAL A 11 -14.16 10.59 10.38
CA VAL A 11 -13.53 11.88 10.66
C VAL A 11 -12.17 11.69 11.32
N ILE A 12 -12.04 10.79 12.30
CA ILE A 12 -10.76 10.48 12.95
C ILE A 12 -9.77 9.88 11.95
N PHE A 13 -10.21 9.00 11.09
CA PHE A 13 -9.39 8.42 10.04
C PHE A 13 -8.89 9.48 9.05
N ALA A 14 -9.78 10.38 8.61
CA ALA A 14 -9.42 11.50 7.74
C ALA A 14 -8.44 12.47 8.41
N LEU A 15 -8.63 12.78 9.71
CA LEU A 15 -7.72 13.63 10.47
C LEU A 15 -6.33 13.01 10.64
N LYS A 16 -6.25 11.70 10.93
CA LYS A 16 -4.96 10.98 10.99
C LYS A 16 -4.28 10.95 9.63
N GLY A 17 -5.03 10.68 8.56
CA GLY A 17 -4.50 10.74 7.19
C GLY A 17 -3.96 12.13 6.84
N PHE A 18 -4.67 13.18 7.21
CA PHE A 18 -4.25 14.56 7.02
C PHE A 18 -3.01 14.93 7.85
N GLN A 19 -2.92 14.45 9.09
CA GLN A 19 -1.73 14.63 9.92
C GLN A 19 -0.52 13.95 9.31
N HIS A 20 -0.64 12.70 8.84
CA HIS A 20 0.43 12.01 8.13
C HIS A 20 0.83 12.73 6.83
N PHE A 21 -0.13 13.29 6.11
CA PHE A 21 0.10 14.10 4.92
C PHE A 21 0.93 15.35 5.23
N LEU A 22 0.64 16.06 6.32
CA LEU A 22 1.38 17.26 6.73
C LEU A 22 2.82 16.95 7.16
N PHE A 23 3.02 15.82 7.83
CA PHE A 23 4.33 15.39 8.36
C PHE A 23 4.99 14.30 7.52
N LEU A 24 4.68 14.25 6.21
CA LEU A 24 5.29 13.29 5.30
C LEU A 24 6.83 13.41 5.37
N LYS A 25 7.46 12.40 5.98
CA LYS A 25 8.92 12.23 5.97
C LYS A 25 9.27 11.25 4.86
N ASN A 26 10.15 11.67 3.96
CA ASN A 26 10.70 10.79 2.94
C ASN A 26 11.72 9.86 3.58
N ASN A 27 11.27 8.70 4.02
CA ASN A 27 12.13 7.62 4.48
C ASN A 27 12.49 6.77 3.26
N LYS A 28 13.70 6.95 2.73
CA LYS A 28 14.18 6.11 1.63
C LYS A 28 14.38 4.67 2.11
N MET A 29 13.91 3.74 1.29
CA MET A 29 14.09 2.30 1.50
C MET A 29 14.61 1.64 0.23
N GLU A 30 15.47 0.65 0.38
CA GLU A 30 15.90 -0.23 -0.71
C GLU A 30 14.89 -1.37 -0.81
N VAL A 31 14.30 -1.50 -1.97
CA VAL A 31 13.36 -2.57 -2.31
C VAL A 31 14.02 -3.50 -3.30
N LYS A 32 14.08 -4.77 -2.97
CA LYS A 32 14.53 -5.81 -3.87
C LYS A 32 13.33 -6.66 -4.28
N VAL A 33 12.94 -6.56 -5.55
CA VAL A 33 11.92 -7.41 -6.17
C VAL A 33 12.65 -8.42 -7.05
N ASP A 34 12.56 -9.69 -6.69
CA ASP A 34 13.34 -10.75 -7.30
C ASP A 34 14.84 -10.40 -7.33
N ASN A 35 15.41 -9.99 -8.48
CA ASN A 35 16.81 -9.59 -8.62
C ASN A 35 17.02 -8.10 -8.88
N GLU A 36 15.95 -7.31 -8.94
CA GLU A 36 16.01 -5.87 -9.22
C GLU A 36 15.98 -5.06 -7.92
N LYS A 37 16.91 -4.10 -7.78
CA LYS A 37 16.95 -3.16 -6.67
C LYS A 37 16.34 -1.82 -7.07
N ILE A 38 15.44 -1.31 -6.26
CA ILE A 38 14.72 -0.07 -6.51
C ILE A 38 14.73 0.77 -5.22
N MET A 39 15.06 2.06 -5.33
CA MET A 39 14.89 3.00 -4.22
C MET A 39 13.46 3.51 -4.19
N ALA A 40 12.82 3.43 -3.03
CA ALA A 40 11.43 3.82 -2.83
C ALA A 40 11.25 4.69 -1.58
N ASP A 41 10.18 5.47 -1.58
CA ASP A 41 9.72 6.22 -0.41
C ASP A 41 8.56 5.52 0.29
N TRP A 42 7.75 4.77 -0.47
CA TRP A 42 6.62 4.01 0.03
C TRP A 42 6.34 2.80 -0.85
N ILE A 43 5.76 1.77 -0.25
CA ILE A 43 5.38 0.54 -0.93
C ILE A 43 4.02 0.10 -0.45
N LEU A 44 3.20 -0.36 -1.37
CA LEU A 44 1.93 -0.99 -1.11
C LEU A 44 1.91 -2.35 -1.82
N CYS A 45 1.77 -3.43 -1.05
CA CYS A 45 1.59 -4.78 -1.59
C CYS A 45 0.16 -5.23 -1.40
N THR A 46 -0.43 -5.82 -2.41
CA THR A 46 -1.80 -6.32 -2.36
C THR A 46 -1.99 -7.55 -3.24
N ASN A 47 -2.87 -8.45 -2.80
CA ASN A 47 -3.44 -9.53 -3.59
C ASN A 47 -4.92 -9.27 -3.93
N SER A 48 -5.45 -8.10 -3.55
CA SER A 48 -6.84 -7.72 -3.75
C SER A 48 -6.97 -6.49 -4.65
N LYS A 49 -8.07 -6.43 -5.39
CA LYS A 49 -8.48 -5.27 -6.16
C LYS A 49 -8.78 -4.06 -5.26
N TYR A 50 -9.40 -4.33 -4.11
CA TYR A 50 -9.90 -3.28 -3.23
C TYR A 50 -8.93 -2.94 -2.11
N TYR A 51 -8.86 -1.65 -1.78
CA TYR A 51 -8.09 -1.10 -0.68
C TYR A 51 -8.93 -0.06 0.08
N ALA A 52 -8.92 -0.15 1.41
CA ALA A 52 -9.67 0.78 2.27
C ALA A 52 -11.17 0.89 1.92
N GLY A 53 -11.86 -0.25 1.85
CA GLY A 53 -13.28 -0.33 1.56
C GLY A 53 -13.58 -0.49 0.06
N PRO A 54 -14.50 0.29 -0.54
CA PRO A 54 -14.95 0.07 -1.92
C PRO A 54 -13.98 0.60 -2.99
N HIS A 55 -12.87 1.23 -2.59
CA HIS A 55 -11.96 1.87 -3.52
C HIS A 55 -10.99 0.86 -4.14
N SER A 56 -11.00 0.76 -5.46
CA SER A 56 -10.03 -0.02 -6.21
C SER A 56 -8.71 0.75 -6.35
N ILE A 57 -7.60 0.04 -6.30
CA ILE A 57 -6.25 0.58 -6.60
C ILE A 57 -5.62 -0.09 -7.81
N THR A 58 -6.24 -1.18 -8.25
CA THR A 58 -5.79 -1.94 -9.41
C THR A 58 -6.96 -2.68 -10.05
N ASN A 59 -6.89 -2.88 -11.35
CA ASN A 59 -7.84 -3.72 -12.07
C ASN A 59 -7.30 -5.14 -12.34
N ASP A 60 -6.05 -5.41 -11.94
CA ASP A 60 -5.32 -6.61 -12.38
C ASP A 60 -5.15 -7.66 -11.28
N THR A 61 -5.70 -7.47 -10.08
CA THR A 61 -5.62 -8.44 -8.99
C THR A 61 -6.98 -8.87 -8.51
N ASN A 62 -7.08 -10.17 -8.20
CA ASN A 62 -8.27 -10.79 -7.63
C ASN A 62 -7.83 -11.72 -6.51
N ILE A 63 -8.54 -11.70 -5.38
CA ILE A 63 -8.24 -12.55 -4.21
C ILE A 63 -8.28 -14.05 -4.52
N PHE A 64 -8.95 -14.45 -5.59
CA PHE A 64 -9.01 -15.85 -6.06
C PHE A 64 -7.82 -16.26 -6.93
N GLU A 65 -6.96 -15.31 -7.28
CA GLU A 65 -5.73 -15.55 -8.03
C GLU A 65 -4.54 -15.62 -7.07
N ASN A 66 -3.63 -16.56 -7.30
CA ASN A 66 -2.38 -16.62 -6.54
C ASN A 66 -1.40 -15.56 -7.09
N ARG A 67 -1.72 -14.28 -6.85
CA ARG A 67 -1.01 -13.14 -7.41
C ARG A 67 -0.85 -12.04 -6.37
N ILE A 68 0.37 -11.55 -6.21
CA ILE A 68 0.68 -10.39 -5.37
C ILE A 68 1.29 -9.31 -6.24
N VAL A 69 0.80 -8.08 -6.10
CA VAL A 69 1.30 -6.92 -6.82
C VAL A 69 1.83 -5.89 -5.83
N ALA A 70 3.03 -5.37 -6.10
CA ALA A 70 3.61 -4.26 -5.38
C ALA A 70 3.52 -2.98 -6.21
N TYR A 71 3.06 -1.91 -5.57
CA TYR A 71 3.14 -0.55 -6.03
C TYR A 71 4.28 0.14 -5.28
N ILE A 72 5.32 0.52 -6.00
CA ILE A 72 6.55 1.11 -5.47
C ILE A 72 6.54 2.59 -5.83
N PHE A 73 6.43 3.45 -4.82
CA PHE A 73 6.33 4.90 -4.99
C PHE A 73 7.70 5.55 -4.88
N LYS A 74 8.08 6.29 -5.92
CA LYS A 74 9.36 7.01 -6.00
C LYS A 74 9.15 8.51 -5.92
N ASP A 75 10.10 9.17 -5.25
CA ASP A 75 10.11 10.64 -5.13
C ASP A 75 8.76 11.20 -4.67
N LEU A 76 8.25 10.63 -3.57
CA LEU A 76 6.94 10.95 -3.02
C LEU A 76 6.91 12.40 -2.52
N THR A 77 6.04 13.20 -3.10
CA THR A 77 5.75 14.57 -2.69
C THR A 77 4.28 14.71 -2.29
N ARG A 78 3.94 15.78 -1.58
CA ARG A 78 2.55 16.04 -1.19
C ARG A 78 1.63 16.17 -2.41
N ILE A 79 2.11 16.80 -3.49
CA ILE A 79 1.35 16.97 -4.74
C ILE A 79 1.11 15.59 -5.40
N LYS A 80 2.14 14.75 -5.45
CA LYS A 80 1.99 13.38 -5.99
C LYS A 80 1.02 12.57 -5.15
N LEU A 81 1.06 12.69 -3.82
CA LEU A 81 0.13 11.99 -2.94
C LEU A 81 -1.33 12.40 -3.21
N LEU A 82 -1.61 13.70 -3.36
CA LEU A 82 -2.94 14.19 -3.75
C LEU A 82 -3.37 13.64 -5.13
N TYR A 83 -2.45 13.60 -6.09
CA TYR A 83 -2.71 13.02 -7.40
C TYR A 83 -3.03 11.51 -7.32
N TYR A 84 -2.34 10.75 -6.47
CA TYR A 84 -2.64 9.32 -6.27
C TYR A 84 -4.01 9.11 -5.63
N VAL A 85 -4.36 9.91 -4.64
CA VAL A 85 -5.71 9.90 -4.05
C VAL A 85 -6.78 10.19 -5.11
N TRP A 86 -6.55 11.21 -5.94
CA TRP A 86 -7.45 11.53 -7.05
C TRP A 86 -7.59 10.39 -8.05
N LEU A 87 -6.49 9.72 -8.43
CA LEU A 87 -6.54 8.53 -9.30
C LEU A 87 -7.35 7.39 -8.70
N ILE A 88 -7.15 7.09 -7.40
CA ILE A 88 -7.89 6.05 -6.69
C ILE A 88 -9.39 6.37 -6.69
N LEU A 89 -9.76 7.61 -6.38
CA LEU A 89 -11.16 8.01 -6.28
C LEU A 89 -11.88 8.06 -7.64
N THR A 90 -11.17 8.41 -8.72
CA THR A 90 -11.80 8.63 -10.04
C THR A 90 -11.61 7.46 -11.00
N LYS A 91 -10.47 6.79 -10.98
CA LYS A 91 -10.11 5.72 -11.92
C LYS A 91 -10.00 4.35 -11.27
N GLY A 92 -9.82 4.29 -9.95
CA GLY A 92 -9.61 3.05 -9.22
C GLY A 92 -8.33 2.31 -9.65
N ASP A 93 -7.34 3.03 -10.19
CA ASP A 93 -6.09 2.47 -10.70
C ASP A 93 -4.94 3.47 -10.56
N LEU A 94 -3.80 3.01 -10.07
CA LEU A 94 -2.57 3.78 -9.92
C LEU A 94 -1.63 3.67 -11.13
N THR A 95 -1.90 2.81 -12.08
CA THR A 95 -1.07 2.58 -13.29
C THR A 95 -0.76 3.86 -14.08
N PRO A 96 -1.66 4.86 -14.19
CA PRO A 96 -1.35 6.12 -14.89
C PRO A 96 -0.25 6.97 -14.25
N ALA A 97 0.11 6.70 -12.99
CA ALA A 97 1.12 7.50 -12.28
C ALA A 97 2.54 7.04 -12.65
N LYS A 98 3.23 7.80 -13.50
CA LYS A 98 4.60 7.50 -13.98
C LYS A 98 5.65 7.32 -12.86
N SER A 99 5.41 7.88 -11.67
CA SER A 99 6.29 7.75 -10.50
C SER A 99 5.97 6.54 -9.61
N VAL A 100 4.98 5.74 -10.01
CA VAL A 100 4.62 4.49 -9.36
C VAL A 100 5.04 3.34 -10.27
N ILE A 101 5.89 2.46 -9.75
CA ILE A 101 6.30 1.23 -10.43
C ILE A 101 5.40 0.11 -9.93
N LYS A 102 4.70 -0.53 -10.84
CA LYS A 102 3.89 -1.71 -10.57
C LYS A 102 4.69 -2.96 -10.94
N LYS A 103 4.81 -3.89 -10.01
CA LYS A 103 5.49 -5.18 -10.20
C LYS A 103 4.64 -6.31 -9.64
N GLU A 104 4.44 -7.36 -10.39
CA GLU A 104 4.04 -8.65 -9.84
C GLU A 104 5.26 -9.29 -9.18
N LEU A 105 5.07 -9.93 -8.03
CA LEU A 105 6.19 -10.46 -7.26
C LEU A 105 5.95 -11.89 -6.77
N ASN A 106 7.02 -12.64 -6.68
CA ASN A 106 7.11 -13.88 -5.93
C ASN A 106 7.77 -13.63 -4.57
N ARG A 107 8.78 -12.78 -4.56
CA ARG A 107 9.50 -12.37 -3.35
C ARG A 107 9.88 -10.91 -3.41
N LEU A 108 9.71 -10.21 -2.30
CA LEU A 108 10.09 -8.82 -2.14
C LEU A 108 10.76 -8.64 -0.77
N THR A 109 11.92 -7.98 -0.77
CA THR A 109 12.62 -7.59 0.46
C THR A 109 12.69 -6.07 0.52
N ILE A 110 12.40 -5.51 1.69
CA ILE A 110 12.44 -4.07 1.96
C ILE A 110 13.47 -3.84 3.06
N ASN A 111 14.43 -2.97 2.84
CA ASN A 111 15.43 -2.56 3.83
C ASN A 111 15.37 -1.04 4.03
N GLY A 112 15.31 -0.60 5.27
CA GLY A 112 15.48 0.81 5.61
C GLY A 112 16.94 1.27 5.34
N VAL A 113 17.12 2.39 4.63
CA VAL A 113 18.47 2.86 4.30
C VAL A 113 19.13 3.52 5.50
N ASN A 114 18.46 4.47 6.15
CA ASN A 114 19.00 5.21 7.30
C ASN A 114 18.09 5.15 8.52
N ASN A 115 16.88 4.64 8.36
CA ASN A 115 15.86 4.58 9.38
C ASN A 115 15.10 3.26 9.29
N LYS A 116 14.43 2.92 10.39
CA LYS A 116 13.50 1.81 10.40
C LYS A 116 12.29 2.11 9.50
N VAL A 117 11.78 1.09 8.86
CA VAL A 117 10.57 1.15 8.03
C VAL A 117 9.35 0.95 8.91
N LEU A 118 8.39 1.87 8.84
CA LEU A 118 7.07 1.66 9.46
C LEU A 118 6.29 0.68 8.60
N SER A 119 5.81 -0.39 9.21
CA SER A 119 5.05 -1.44 8.54
C SER A 119 3.62 -1.52 9.04
N GLN A 120 2.73 -1.87 8.12
CA GLN A 120 1.30 -2.05 8.37
C GLN A 120 0.79 -3.24 7.55
N VAL A 121 -0.04 -4.07 8.15
CA VAL A 121 -0.69 -5.21 7.50
C VAL A 121 -2.18 -5.13 7.77
N ASP A 122 -3.00 -5.17 6.74
CA ASP A 122 -4.47 -5.14 6.80
C ASP A 122 -5.06 -4.02 7.67
N GLY A 123 -4.38 -2.86 7.69
CA GLY A 123 -4.79 -1.70 8.49
C GLY A 123 -4.22 -1.67 9.90
N GLU A 124 -3.56 -2.72 10.36
CA GLU A 124 -2.94 -2.81 11.67
C GLU A 124 -1.46 -2.39 11.64
N ASN A 125 -1.07 -1.55 12.59
CA ASN A 125 0.32 -1.10 12.71
C ASN A 125 1.19 -2.20 13.31
N CYS A 126 2.15 -2.70 12.52
CA CYS A 126 3.13 -3.71 12.94
C CYS A 126 4.42 -3.09 13.51
N GLY A 127 4.50 -1.75 13.60
CA GLY A 127 5.63 -1.03 14.17
C GLY A 127 6.78 -0.81 13.19
N TYR A 128 7.94 -0.48 13.76
CA TYR A 128 9.14 -0.15 13.02
C TYR A 128 10.07 -1.35 12.90
N VAL A 129 10.43 -1.71 11.66
CA VAL A 129 11.33 -2.83 11.34
C VAL A 129 12.56 -2.34 10.58
N ASN A 130 13.69 -3.05 10.71
CA ASN A 130 14.90 -2.75 9.93
C ASN A 130 14.78 -3.31 8.51
N SER A 131 14.18 -4.50 8.40
CA SER A 131 13.88 -5.14 7.13
C SER A 131 12.55 -5.89 7.21
N LEU A 132 11.90 -6.05 6.05
CA LEU A 132 10.67 -6.80 5.88
C LEU A 132 10.80 -7.66 4.63
N GLU A 133 10.36 -8.90 4.73
CA GLU A 133 10.26 -9.79 3.58
C GLU A 133 8.80 -10.16 3.34
N ILE A 134 8.37 -10.09 2.10
CA ILE A 134 7.06 -10.53 1.63
C ILE A 134 7.30 -11.61 0.58
N GLN A 135 6.69 -12.78 0.79
CA GLN A 135 6.81 -13.91 -0.10
C GLN A 135 5.43 -14.45 -0.44
N LYS A 136 5.22 -14.72 -1.71
CA LYS A 136 4.05 -15.47 -2.18
C LYS A 136 4.10 -16.90 -1.63
N THR A 137 2.96 -17.41 -1.19
CA THR A 137 2.82 -18.78 -0.70
C THR A 137 1.82 -19.54 -1.57
N ASP A 138 2.01 -20.84 -1.69
CA ASP A 138 1.04 -21.74 -2.33
C ASP A 138 -0.04 -22.25 -1.36
N ARG A 139 -0.11 -21.67 -0.16
CA ARG A 139 -1.16 -21.98 0.81
C ARG A 139 -2.42 -21.19 0.46
N PHE A 140 -3.54 -21.88 0.46
CA PHE A 140 -4.86 -21.31 0.16
C PHE A 140 -5.75 -21.35 1.39
N ILE A 141 -6.63 -20.38 1.51
CA ILE A 141 -7.71 -20.35 2.49
C ILE A 141 -9.01 -20.54 1.72
N ASN A 142 -9.81 -21.52 2.12
CA ASN A 142 -11.14 -21.71 1.56
C ASN A 142 -12.10 -20.67 2.15
N LEU A 143 -12.61 -19.79 1.31
CA LEU A 143 -13.64 -18.82 1.69
C LEU A 143 -15.01 -19.38 1.31
N LEU A 144 -15.90 -19.46 2.29
CA LEU A 144 -17.31 -19.68 2.02
C LEU A 144 -17.93 -18.35 1.63
N VAL A 145 -18.35 -18.27 0.38
CA VAL A 145 -19.08 -17.09 -0.15
C VAL A 145 -20.57 -17.44 -0.11
N PRO A 146 -21.42 -16.57 0.50
CA PRO A 146 -22.87 -16.79 0.55
C PRO A 146 -23.52 -16.69 -0.83
#